data_1250e568fe237e9aec8ec1133f375540
#
_entry.id   1250e568fe237e9aec8ec1133f375540
#
_cell.length_a   1.000
_cell.length_b   1.000
_cell.length_c   1.000
_cell.angle_alpha   90.00
_cell.angle_beta   90.00
_cell.angle_gamma   90.00
#
_symmetry.space_group_name_H-M   'P 1'
#
loop_
_entity.id
_entity.type
_entity.pdbx_description
1 polymer ?
#
loop_
_entity_poly.entity_id
_entity_poly.type
_entity_poly.pdbx_seq_one_letter_code
_entity_poly.pdbx_strand_id
1 'polypeptide(L)'
;IYREYTDLNLSNPPKFIWVQTAAQARELLNTVVGIDMVMCMYNVSDKEVFSLATEIKNDRPNLPFVLLTHFSKEVYRRLALQDTSAIDYMFCWHGNADLIVAIVKLFEDLQNAEHDISGVGVQAILLVEDSVRYYSTYLPELYKLILMQTREFLTETLNQQQRKIRKRSRPKILLATNYDDALSMYEKYKNNLLGVISDVGFCEHRGG
;
A
#
# COMPACT_ATOMS: atom_id res chain seq x y z
N ILE A 1 2.39 -8.77 13.08
CA ILE A 1 2.95 -7.53 12.49
C ILE A 1 4.23 -7.12 13.22
N TYR A 2 4.26 -6.98 14.54
CA TYR A 2 5.50 -6.64 15.27
C TYR A 2 6.62 -7.66 15.04
N ARG A 3 6.29 -8.94 14.95
CA ARG A 3 7.25 -10.01 14.67
C ARG A 3 7.83 -9.84 13.26
N GLU A 4 6.99 -9.64 12.26
CA GLU A 4 7.39 -9.42 10.87
C GLU A 4 8.28 -8.16 10.74
N TYR A 5 7.94 -7.07 11.44
CA TYR A 5 8.81 -5.88 11.50
C TYR A 5 10.18 -6.17 12.13
N THR A 6 10.22 -6.98 13.18
CA THR A 6 11.47 -7.39 13.84
C THR A 6 12.29 -8.31 12.93
N ASP A 7 11.64 -9.30 12.32
CA ASP A 7 12.29 -10.27 11.43
C ASP A 7 12.88 -9.59 10.18
N LEU A 8 12.22 -8.56 9.66
CA LEU A 8 12.70 -7.74 8.54
C LEU A 8 13.60 -6.57 8.98
N ASN A 9 13.93 -6.47 10.26
CA ASN A 9 14.76 -5.39 10.83
C ASN A 9 14.26 -3.98 10.48
N LEU A 10 12.94 -3.81 10.44
CA LEU A 10 12.31 -2.53 10.17
C LEU A 10 12.31 -1.66 11.43
N SER A 11 12.50 -0.35 11.25
CA SER A 11 12.44 0.62 12.33
C SER A 11 11.04 1.22 12.39
N ASN A 12 10.59 1.58 13.60
CA ASN A 12 9.32 2.27 13.83
C ASN A 12 8.10 1.50 13.29
N PRO A 13 7.70 0.39 13.95
CA PRO A 13 6.50 -0.32 13.56
C PRO A 13 5.27 0.61 13.68
N PRO A 14 4.33 0.55 12.71
CA PRO A 14 3.12 1.36 12.77
C PRO A 14 2.27 1.00 13.98
N LYS A 15 1.62 2.00 14.56
CA LYS A 15 0.65 1.78 15.62
C LYS A 15 -0.69 1.43 15.00
N PHE A 16 -1.21 0.25 15.28
CA PHE A 16 -2.54 -0.17 14.87
C PHE A 16 -3.56 0.14 15.97
N ILE A 17 -4.67 0.75 15.57
CA ILE A 17 -5.82 0.95 16.42
C ILE A 17 -6.96 0.14 15.79
N TRP A 18 -7.47 -0.83 16.53
CA TRP A 18 -8.52 -1.73 16.07
C TRP A 18 -9.89 -1.24 16.53
N VAL A 19 -10.84 -1.18 15.58
CA VAL A 19 -12.26 -0.86 15.84
C VAL A 19 -13.16 -1.87 15.15
N GLN A 20 -14.36 -2.05 15.65
CA GLN A 20 -15.30 -3.06 15.15
C GLN A 20 -16.43 -2.44 14.31
N THR A 21 -16.69 -1.13 14.48
CA THR A 21 -17.81 -0.46 13.85
C THR A 21 -17.38 0.82 13.13
N ALA A 22 -18.15 1.24 12.14
CA ALA A 22 -17.95 2.51 11.44
C ALA A 22 -18.10 3.72 12.38
N ALA A 23 -19.00 3.63 13.35
CA ALA A 23 -19.18 4.67 14.37
C ALA A 23 -17.92 4.88 15.21
N GLN A 24 -17.29 3.79 15.70
CA GLN A 24 -16.03 3.85 16.42
C GLN A 24 -14.88 4.38 15.54
N ALA A 25 -14.84 3.99 14.27
CA ALA A 25 -13.83 4.51 13.34
C ALA A 25 -13.93 6.03 13.19
N ARG A 26 -15.14 6.57 13.04
CA ARG A 26 -15.37 8.03 12.97
C ARG A 26 -15.00 8.75 14.25
N GLU A 27 -15.37 8.20 15.40
CA GLU A 27 -15.01 8.79 16.69
C GLU A 27 -13.49 8.89 16.84
N LEU A 28 -12.76 7.82 16.48
CA LEU A 28 -11.30 7.83 16.47
C LEU A 28 -10.72 8.85 15.50
N LEU A 29 -11.25 8.92 14.29
CA LEU A 29 -10.80 9.90 13.31
C LEU A 29 -11.00 11.34 13.80
N ASN A 30 -12.02 11.60 14.61
CA ASN A 30 -12.27 12.93 15.18
C ASN A 30 -11.43 13.25 16.42
N THR A 31 -11.02 12.24 17.17
CA THR A 31 -10.35 12.43 18.48
C THR A 31 -8.84 12.19 18.42
N VAL A 32 -8.36 11.31 17.52
CA VAL A 32 -6.95 10.95 17.40
C VAL A 32 -6.32 11.69 16.25
N VAL A 33 -5.24 12.42 16.56
CA VAL A 33 -4.40 13.09 15.56
C VAL A 33 -3.34 12.13 15.05
N GLY A 34 -3.00 12.24 13.76
CA GLY A 34 -1.90 11.45 13.18
C GLY A 34 -2.31 10.04 12.76
N ILE A 35 -3.55 9.87 12.30
CA ILE A 35 -3.98 8.67 11.59
C ILE A 35 -3.57 8.84 10.13
N ASP A 36 -2.70 7.97 9.65
CA ASP A 36 -2.07 8.03 8.33
C ASP A 36 -2.79 7.16 7.30
N MET A 37 -3.63 6.21 7.72
CA MET A 37 -4.34 5.27 6.84
C MET A 37 -5.52 4.61 7.55
N VAL A 38 -6.55 4.30 6.80
CA VAL A 38 -7.66 3.44 7.22
C VAL A 38 -7.61 2.15 6.42
N MET A 39 -7.59 1.01 7.12
CA MET A 39 -7.78 -0.32 6.53
C MET A 39 -9.12 -0.88 7.00
N CYS A 40 -9.98 -1.24 6.07
CA CYS A 40 -11.33 -1.69 6.37
C CYS A 40 -11.60 -3.05 5.74
N MET A 41 -12.19 -3.97 6.49
CA MET A 41 -12.70 -5.22 5.93
C MET A 41 -14.00 -4.95 5.13
N TYR A 42 -14.25 -5.74 4.09
CA TYR A 42 -15.45 -5.60 3.27
C TYR A 42 -16.76 -5.66 4.09
N ASN A 43 -16.81 -6.52 5.10
CA ASN A 43 -17.97 -6.65 5.99
C ASN A 43 -17.76 -5.80 7.25
N VAL A 44 -18.43 -4.66 7.34
CA VAL A 44 -18.53 -3.83 8.55
C VAL A 44 -19.91 -4.06 9.16
N SER A 45 -19.98 -4.13 10.47
CA SER A 45 -21.20 -4.58 11.17
C SER A 45 -22.37 -3.60 11.11
N ASP A 46 -22.10 -2.29 11.00
CA ASP A 46 -23.09 -1.22 11.19
C ASP A 46 -23.27 -0.32 9.96
N LYS A 47 -22.46 -0.48 8.93
CA LYS A 47 -22.51 0.36 7.73
C LYS A 47 -21.89 -0.31 6.51
N GLU A 48 -22.40 0.03 5.33
CA GLU A 48 -21.78 -0.35 4.07
C GLU A 48 -20.42 0.34 3.89
N VAL A 49 -19.40 -0.44 3.53
CA VAL A 49 -18.00 0.04 3.48
C VAL A 49 -17.79 1.17 2.46
N PHE A 50 -18.50 1.18 1.33
CA PHE A 50 -18.38 2.23 0.31
C PHE A 50 -18.92 3.58 0.82
N SER A 51 -20.06 3.55 1.50
CA SER A 51 -20.60 4.75 2.16
C SER A 51 -19.66 5.28 3.24
N LEU A 52 -19.02 4.40 4.02
CA LEU A 52 -18.03 4.79 5.01
C LEU A 52 -16.80 5.42 4.35
N ALA A 53 -16.30 4.82 3.27
CA ALA A 53 -15.16 5.35 2.52
C ALA A 53 -15.44 6.74 1.97
N THR A 54 -16.61 6.92 1.34
CA THR A 54 -17.03 8.23 0.80
C THR A 54 -17.13 9.30 1.89
N GLU A 55 -17.70 8.98 3.05
CA GLU A 55 -17.77 9.92 4.17
C GLU A 55 -16.38 10.32 4.67
N ILE A 56 -15.49 9.34 4.87
CA ILE A 56 -14.12 9.61 5.32
C ILE A 56 -13.37 10.46 4.29
N LYS A 57 -13.54 10.17 3.00
CA LYS A 57 -12.90 10.96 1.93
C LYS A 57 -13.43 12.38 1.81
N ASN A 58 -14.71 12.60 2.08
CA ASN A 58 -15.29 13.94 2.11
C ASN A 58 -14.67 14.80 3.22
N ASP A 59 -14.46 14.21 4.40
CA ASP A 59 -13.87 14.91 5.56
C ASP A 59 -12.33 14.99 5.45
N ARG A 60 -11.70 13.97 4.89
CA ARG A 60 -10.23 13.81 4.78
C ARG A 60 -9.83 13.27 3.41
N PRO A 61 -9.83 14.09 2.35
CA PRO A 61 -9.58 13.64 0.97
C PRO A 61 -8.25 12.91 0.78
N ASN A 62 -7.23 13.32 1.51
CA ASN A 62 -5.86 12.78 1.39
C ASN A 62 -5.59 11.57 2.31
N LEU A 63 -6.55 11.16 3.16
CA LEU A 63 -6.37 9.99 4.02
C LEU A 63 -6.56 8.72 3.20
N PRO A 64 -5.53 7.86 3.05
CA PRO A 64 -5.65 6.61 2.32
C PRO A 64 -6.70 5.69 2.94
N PHE A 65 -7.60 5.17 2.08
CA PHE A 65 -8.60 4.19 2.45
C PHE A 65 -8.36 2.89 1.69
N VAL A 66 -8.02 1.83 2.41
CA VAL A 66 -7.70 0.50 1.88
C VAL A 66 -8.81 -0.47 2.22
N LEU A 67 -9.36 -1.12 1.20
CA LEU A 67 -10.34 -2.17 1.37
C LEU A 67 -9.66 -3.55 1.38
N LEU A 68 -9.90 -4.32 2.44
CA LEU A 68 -9.50 -5.72 2.54
C LEU A 68 -10.72 -6.61 2.28
N THR A 69 -10.62 -7.48 1.30
CA THR A 69 -11.73 -8.38 0.91
C THR A 69 -11.27 -9.81 0.80
N HIS A 70 -12.16 -10.75 1.06
CA HIS A 70 -11.93 -12.15 0.69
C HIS A 70 -12.22 -12.32 -0.80
N PHE A 71 -11.31 -13.04 -1.49
CA PHE A 71 -11.52 -13.32 -2.90
C PHE A 71 -12.68 -14.31 -3.07
N SER A 72 -13.83 -13.81 -3.53
CA SER A 72 -14.92 -14.64 -4.03
C SER A 72 -15.48 -14.01 -5.31
N LYS A 73 -15.97 -14.86 -6.23
CA LYS A 73 -16.63 -14.38 -7.45
C LYS A 73 -17.85 -13.48 -7.14
N GLU A 74 -18.50 -13.73 -6.01
CA GLU A 74 -19.64 -12.95 -5.58
C GLU A 74 -19.25 -11.56 -5.12
N VAL A 75 -18.19 -11.44 -4.32
CA VAL A 75 -17.64 -10.15 -3.88
C VAL A 75 -17.16 -9.34 -5.09
N TYR A 76 -16.46 -9.97 -6.02
CA TYR A 76 -16.00 -9.29 -7.24
C TYR A 76 -17.16 -8.73 -8.07
N ARG A 77 -18.26 -9.50 -8.26
CA ARG A 77 -19.46 -9.02 -8.97
C ARG A 77 -20.15 -7.86 -8.25
N ARG A 78 -20.19 -7.89 -6.92
CA ARG A 78 -20.73 -6.77 -6.11
C ARG A 78 -19.87 -5.52 -6.21
N LEU A 79 -18.55 -5.68 -6.16
CA LEU A 79 -17.59 -4.57 -6.32
C LEU A 79 -17.74 -3.87 -7.68
N ALA A 80 -17.95 -4.64 -8.76
CA ALA A 80 -18.16 -4.11 -10.10
C ALA A 80 -19.45 -3.26 -10.26
N LEU A 81 -20.39 -3.35 -9.31
CA LEU A 81 -21.64 -2.59 -9.31
C LEU A 81 -21.61 -1.38 -8.35
N GLN A 82 -20.52 -1.19 -7.61
CA GLN A 82 -20.41 -0.15 -6.60
C GLN A 82 -19.46 0.97 -7.06
N ASP A 83 -19.71 2.18 -6.55
CA ASP A 83 -18.75 3.25 -6.71
C ASP A 83 -17.55 3.02 -5.77
N THR A 84 -16.41 2.72 -6.36
CA THR A 84 -15.15 2.47 -5.65
C THR A 84 -14.22 3.68 -5.64
N SER A 85 -14.65 4.83 -6.11
CA SER A 85 -13.82 6.04 -6.27
C SER A 85 -13.22 6.55 -4.95
N ALA A 86 -13.88 6.26 -3.83
CA ALA A 86 -13.40 6.61 -2.49
C ALA A 86 -12.38 5.60 -1.91
N ILE A 87 -12.07 4.51 -2.62
CA ILE A 87 -11.14 3.48 -2.19
C ILE A 87 -9.84 3.64 -3.00
N ASP A 88 -8.73 3.88 -2.32
CA ASP A 88 -7.44 4.06 -2.98
C ASP A 88 -6.90 2.73 -3.51
N TYR A 89 -6.95 1.67 -2.69
CA TYR A 89 -6.55 0.32 -3.09
C TYR A 89 -7.45 -0.75 -2.44
N MET A 90 -7.62 -1.84 -3.15
CA MET A 90 -8.25 -3.05 -2.65
C MET A 90 -7.21 -4.16 -2.54
N PHE A 91 -7.31 -5.00 -1.50
CA PHE A 91 -6.41 -6.15 -1.35
C PHE A 91 -7.18 -7.41 -0.97
N CYS A 92 -6.69 -8.54 -1.48
CA CYS A 92 -7.19 -9.87 -1.13
C CYS A 92 -6.60 -10.33 0.20
N TRP A 93 -7.43 -10.38 1.24
CA TRP A 93 -7.01 -10.80 2.57
C TRP A 93 -7.07 -12.33 2.73
N HIS A 94 -5.92 -12.94 2.98
CA HIS A 94 -5.77 -14.39 3.22
C HIS A 94 -5.31 -14.73 4.64
N GLY A 95 -5.42 -13.80 5.57
CA GLY A 95 -4.94 -14.00 6.95
C GLY A 95 -3.42 -13.85 7.12
N ASN A 96 -2.72 -13.33 6.11
CA ASN A 96 -1.27 -13.18 6.13
C ASN A 96 -0.85 -11.78 6.60
N ALA A 97 -0.10 -11.71 7.70
CA ALA A 97 0.42 -10.45 8.23
C ALA A 97 1.43 -9.76 7.29
N ASP A 98 2.13 -10.51 6.42
CA ASP A 98 3.06 -9.96 5.43
C ASP A 98 2.35 -9.01 4.46
N LEU A 99 1.08 -9.28 4.12
CA LEU A 99 0.28 -8.38 3.30
C LEU A 99 0.07 -7.02 3.99
N ILE A 100 -0.20 -7.00 5.29
CA ILE A 100 -0.37 -5.74 6.03
C ILE A 100 0.95 -4.94 6.04
N VAL A 101 2.07 -5.62 6.21
CA VAL A 101 3.40 -4.98 6.11
C VAL A 101 3.61 -4.40 4.71
N ALA A 102 3.29 -5.16 3.68
CA ALA A 102 3.42 -4.72 2.29
C ALA A 102 2.53 -3.50 1.98
N ILE A 103 1.28 -3.49 2.45
CA ILE A 103 0.37 -2.35 2.31
C ILE A 103 0.96 -1.10 2.98
N VAL A 104 1.39 -1.21 4.23
CA VAL A 104 2.02 -0.07 4.93
C VAL A 104 3.24 0.44 4.17
N LYS A 105 4.11 -0.47 3.70
CA LYS A 105 5.30 -0.08 2.94
C LYS A 105 4.98 0.52 1.58
N LEU A 106 3.94 0.07 0.90
CA LEU A 106 3.47 0.66 -0.35
C LEU A 106 3.06 2.12 -0.14
N PHE A 107 2.27 2.41 0.89
CA PHE A 107 1.85 3.78 1.17
C PHE A 107 3.01 4.66 1.65
N GLU A 108 3.93 4.14 2.46
CA GLU A 108 5.17 4.84 2.78
C GLU A 108 5.98 5.17 1.51
N ASP A 109 6.08 4.25 0.57
CA ASP A 109 6.79 4.46 -0.69
C ASP A 109 6.11 5.50 -1.56
N LEU A 110 4.77 5.44 -1.69
CA LEU A 110 3.98 6.40 -2.47
C LEU A 110 4.05 7.81 -1.87
N GLN A 111 3.92 7.95 -0.55
CA GLN A 111 3.99 9.25 0.14
C GLN A 111 5.37 9.90 0.02
N ASN A 112 6.42 9.10 0.03
CA ASN A 112 7.80 9.61 -0.05
C ASN A 112 8.38 9.57 -1.47
N ALA A 113 7.63 9.11 -2.48
CA ALA A 113 8.14 8.90 -3.83
C ALA A 113 8.77 10.15 -4.43
N GLU A 114 8.12 11.30 -4.30
CA GLU A 114 8.64 12.55 -4.86
C GLU A 114 9.98 12.94 -4.23
N HIS A 115 10.06 12.90 -2.92
CA HIS A 115 11.29 13.22 -2.20
C HIS A 115 12.38 12.18 -2.45
N ASP A 116 12.06 10.91 -2.30
CA ASP A 116 13.06 9.83 -2.33
C ASP A 116 13.53 9.53 -3.75
N ILE A 117 12.62 9.48 -4.73
CA ILE A 117 12.96 9.11 -6.11
C ILE A 117 13.47 10.35 -6.88
N SER A 118 12.64 11.41 -6.95
CA SER A 118 13.00 12.60 -7.73
C SER A 118 14.03 13.47 -7.03
N GLY A 119 13.93 13.62 -5.70
CA GLY A 119 14.82 14.49 -4.92
C GLY A 119 16.16 13.85 -4.57
N VAL A 120 16.15 12.60 -4.10
CA VAL A 120 17.35 11.90 -3.60
C VAL A 120 17.96 10.95 -4.65
N GLY A 121 17.19 10.54 -5.66
CA GLY A 121 17.65 9.61 -6.69
C GLY A 121 17.57 8.14 -6.28
N VAL A 122 16.69 7.80 -5.32
CA VAL A 122 16.44 6.41 -4.95
C VAL A 122 15.78 5.69 -6.12
N GLN A 123 16.22 4.49 -6.41
CA GLN A 123 15.63 3.68 -7.48
C GLN A 123 14.23 3.19 -7.11
N ALA A 124 13.39 2.94 -8.14
CA ALA A 124 12.06 2.41 -7.97
C ALA A 124 11.79 1.23 -8.90
N ILE A 125 10.88 0.38 -8.51
CA ILE A 125 10.30 -0.69 -9.33
C ILE A 125 8.84 -0.30 -9.55
N LEU A 126 8.43 -0.20 -10.81
CA LEU A 126 7.04 0.00 -11.19
C LEU A 126 6.38 -1.37 -11.41
N LEU A 127 5.43 -1.70 -10.56
CA LEU A 127 4.56 -2.87 -10.69
C LEU A 127 3.25 -2.44 -11.33
N VAL A 128 2.93 -2.99 -12.51
CA VAL A 128 1.70 -2.73 -13.25
C VAL A 128 0.85 -4.00 -13.25
N GLU A 129 -0.21 -4.01 -12.48
CA GLU A 129 -1.09 -5.17 -12.29
C GLU A 129 -2.47 -4.70 -11.86
N ASP A 130 -3.52 -5.00 -12.62
CA ASP A 130 -4.89 -4.61 -12.33
C ASP A 130 -5.66 -5.64 -11.48
N SER A 131 -5.17 -6.88 -11.45
CA SER A 131 -5.78 -7.95 -10.68
C SER A 131 -5.48 -7.81 -9.18
N VAL A 132 -6.51 -7.50 -8.41
CA VAL A 132 -6.45 -7.45 -6.94
C VAL A 132 -5.80 -8.70 -6.34
N ARG A 133 -6.10 -9.87 -6.93
CA ARG A 133 -5.56 -11.15 -6.48
C ARG A 133 -4.05 -11.24 -6.68
N TYR A 134 -3.57 -10.83 -7.85
CA TYR A 134 -2.18 -11.01 -8.21
C TYR A 134 -1.28 -9.99 -7.49
N TYR A 135 -1.61 -8.72 -7.50
CA TYR A 135 -0.77 -7.76 -6.77
C TYR A 135 -0.82 -7.96 -5.24
N SER A 136 -1.94 -8.48 -4.69
CA SER A 136 -2.00 -8.87 -3.27
C SER A 136 -1.06 -10.04 -2.92
N THR A 137 -0.71 -10.86 -3.93
CA THR A 137 0.25 -11.95 -3.77
C THR A 137 1.68 -11.48 -4.03
N TYR A 138 1.89 -10.66 -5.06
CA TYR A 138 3.24 -10.25 -5.47
C TYR A 138 3.88 -9.22 -4.53
N LEU A 139 3.10 -8.26 -4.04
CA LEU A 139 3.62 -7.19 -3.19
C LEU A 139 4.31 -7.70 -1.92
N PRO A 140 3.74 -8.60 -1.12
CA PRO A 140 4.41 -9.15 0.06
C PRO A 140 5.74 -9.80 -0.28
N GLU A 141 5.80 -10.58 -1.35
CA GLU A 141 7.01 -11.27 -1.79
C GLU A 141 8.09 -10.28 -2.29
N LEU A 142 7.69 -9.27 -3.07
CA LEU A 142 8.61 -8.24 -3.55
C LEU A 142 9.19 -7.44 -2.38
N TYR A 143 8.36 -7.00 -1.43
CA TYR A 143 8.85 -6.29 -0.25
C TYR A 143 9.77 -7.16 0.58
N LYS A 144 9.42 -8.42 0.80
CA LYS A 144 10.26 -9.37 1.53
C LYS A 144 11.64 -9.51 0.89
N LEU A 145 11.70 -9.71 -0.43
CA LEU A 145 12.96 -9.80 -1.18
C LEU A 145 13.81 -8.54 -1.04
N ILE A 146 13.21 -7.36 -1.29
CA ILE A 146 13.93 -6.08 -1.20
C ILE A 146 14.44 -5.82 0.22
N LEU A 147 13.62 -6.09 1.22
CA LEU A 147 13.98 -5.86 2.62
C LEU A 147 15.06 -6.85 3.10
N MET A 148 14.99 -8.11 2.69
CA MET A 148 16.03 -9.11 2.97
C MET A 148 17.36 -8.72 2.34
N GLN A 149 17.37 -8.37 1.06
CA GLN A 149 18.58 -7.90 0.38
C GLN A 149 19.16 -6.65 1.05
N THR A 150 18.31 -5.68 1.40
CA THR A 150 18.76 -4.48 2.10
C THR A 150 19.40 -4.82 3.45
N ARG A 151 18.88 -5.82 4.15
CA ARG A 151 19.43 -6.31 5.42
C ARG A 151 20.83 -6.93 5.25
N GLU A 152 21.03 -7.75 4.24
CA GLU A 152 22.32 -8.40 3.97
C GLU A 152 23.44 -7.38 3.68
N PHE A 153 23.11 -6.26 3.06
CA PHE A 153 24.03 -5.15 2.83
C PHE A 153 24.30 -4.27 4.05
N LEU A 154 23.56 -4.45 5.15
CA LEU A 154 23.78 -3.75 6.41
C LEU A 154 24.88 -4.47 7.20
N THR A 155 26.14 -4.25 6.84
CA THR A 155 27.30 -4.80 7.57
C THR A 155 27.32 -4.26 9.00
N GLU A 156 27.88 -5.05 9.93
CA GLU A 156 28.04 -4.70 11.35
C GLU A 156 28.88 -3.43 11.57
N THR A 157 29.72 -3.10 10.59
CA THR A 157 30.64 -1.94 10.63
C THR A 157 29.97 -0.58 10.44
N LEU A 158 28.69 -0.54 10.01
CA LEU A 158 27.98 0.71 9.79
C LEU A 158 27.49 1.33 11.10
N ASN A 159 27.73 2.64 11.26
CA ASN A 159 27.14 3.40 12.37
C ASN A 159 25.60 3.53 12.18
N GLN A 160 24.91 3.97 13.25
CA GLN A 160 23.44 4.09 13.24
C GLN A 160 22.92 5.02 12.13
N GLN A 161 23.64 6.08 11.83
CA GLN A 161 23.26 7.07 10.81
C GLN A 161 23.39 6.49 9.40
N GLN A 162 24.49 5.78 9.12
CA GLN A 162 24.70 5.07 7.85
C GLN A 162 23.66 3.96 7.64
N ARG A 163 23.29 3.23 8.70
CA ARG A 163 22.22 2.23 8.65
C ARG A 163 20.87 2.84 8.30
N LYS A 164 20.53 4.01 8.87
CA LYS A 164 19.27 4.73 8.54
C LYS A 164 19.24 5.19 7.08
N ILE A 165 20.35 5.73 6.58
CA ILE A 165 20.46 6.18 5.18
C ILE A 165 20.28 4.98 4.24
N ARG A 166 20.96 3.86 4.47
CA ARG A 166 20.84 2.66 3.64
C ARG A 166 19.45 2.03 3.68
N LYS A 167 18.78 2.02 4.84
CA LYS A 167 17.39 1.55 4.92
C LYS A 167 16.42 2.41 4.09
N ARG A 168 16.69 3.72 3.97
CA ARG A 168 15.89 4.63 3.14
C ARG A 168 16.20 4.52 1.65
N SER A 169 17.43 4.14 1.28
CA SER A 169 17.87 4.01 -0.10
C SER A 169 17.52 2.66 -0.76
N ARG A 170 16.69 1.81 -0.10
CA ARG A 170 16.13 0.63 -0.76
C ARG A 170 15.26 1.04 -1.94
N PRO A 171 15.20 0.21 -2.99
CA PRO A 171 14.28 0.45 -4.09
C PRO A 171 12.83 0.62 -3.57
N LYS A 172 12.14 1.62 -4.10
CA LYS A 172 10.72 1.85 -3.82
C LYS A 172 9.86 0.98 -4.71
N ILE A 173 8.69 0.58 -4.25
CA ILE A 173 7.70 -0.07 -5.10
C ILE A 173 6.57 0.92 -5.37
N LEU A 174 6.29 1.13 -6.65
CA LEU A 174 5.15 1.90 -7.14
C LEU A 174 4.17 0.92 -7.77
N LEU A 175 2.94 0.88 -7.29
CA LEU A 175 1.87 0.04 -7.83
C LEU A 175 0.93 0.89 -8.67
N ALA A 176 0.79 0.51 -9.94
CA ALA A 176 -0.23 1.03 -10.85
C ALA A 176 -1.23 -0.08 -11.18
N THR A 177 -2.52 0.22 -11.04
CA THR A 177 -3.60 -0.74 -11.28
C THR A 177 -4.38 -0.46 -12.57
N ASN A 178 -3.92 0.49 -13.37
CA ASN A 178 -4.46 0.83 -14.69
C ASN A 178 -3.38 1.50 -15.54
N TYR A 179 -3.66 1.64 -16.82
CA TYR A 179 -2.73 2.19 -17.81
C TYR A 179 -2.35 3.64 -17.53
N ASP A 180 -3.33 4.48 -17.21
CA ASP A 180 -3.10 5.92 -17.01
C ASP A 180 -2.17 6.18 -15.84
N ASP A 181 -2.39 5.47 -14.71
CA ASP A 181 -1.52 5.54 -13.54
C ASP A 181 -0.12 4.99 -13.88
N ALA A 182 -0.04 3.87 -14.62
CA ALA A 182 1.24 3.27 -15.01
C ALA A 182 2.06 4.22 -15.89
N LEU A 183 1.40 4.84 -16.91
CA LEU A 183 2.05 5.79 -17.80
C LEU A 183 2.50 7.05 -17.04
N SER A 184 1.65 7.58 -16.19
CA SER A 184 1.96 8.76 -15.36
C SER A 184 3.16 8.52 -14.44
N MET A 185 3.18 7.38 -13.74
CA MET A 185 4.31 7.00 -12.87
C MET A 185 5.58 6.74 -13.68
N TYR A 186 5.46 6.08 -14.85
CA TYR A 186 6.59 5.83 -15.73
C TYR A 186 7.20 7.15 -16.21
N GLU A 187 6.41 8.05 -16.79
CA GLU A 187 6.92 9.33 -17.30
C GLU A 187 7.56 10.17 -16.19
N LYS A 188 6.99 10.14 -15.01
CA LYS A 188 7.49 10.89 -13.86
C LYS A 188 8.81 10.36 -13.31
N TYR A 189 9.00 9.02 -13.28
CA TYR A 189 10.12 8.40 -12.58
C TYR A 189 11.07 7.60 -13.48
N LYS A 190 10.90 7.61 -14.82
CA LYS A 190 11.65 6.80 -15.78
C LYS A 190 13.16 6.84 -15.64
N ASN A 191 13.74 7.97 -15.21
CA ASN A 191 15.18 8.11 -15.04
C ASN A 191 15.73 7.37 -13.80
N ASN A 192 14.84 7.00 -12.87
CA ASN A 192 15.19 6.34 -11.62
C ASN A 192 14.54 4.95 -11.50
N LEU A 193 13.87 4.46 -12.56
CA LEU A 193 13.31 3.12 -12.54
C LEU A 193 14.42 2.07 -12.68
N LEU A 194 14.46 1.14 -11.73
CA LEU A 194 15.26 -0.08 -11.79
C LEU A 194 14.66 -1.06 -12.81
N GLY A 195 13.34 -1.10 -12.90
CA GLY A 195 12.61 -1.96 -13.81
C GLY A 195 11.11 -1.74 -13.73
N VAL A 196 10.42 -2.31 -14.72
CA VAL A 196 8.96 -2.37 -14.79
C VAL A 196 8.57 -3.84 -14.82
N ILE A 197 7.66 -4.23 -13.91
CA ILE A 197 7.04 -5.55 -13.89
C ILE A 197 5.59 -5.32 -14.31
N SER A 198 5.19 -5.87 -15.46
CA SER A 198 3.85 -5.63 -16.02
C SER A 198 3.20 -6.95 -16.39
N ASP A 199 1.91 -7.08 -16.13
CA ASP A 199 1.08 -8.07 -16.82
C ASP A 199 0.96 -7.71 -18.31
N VAL A 200 0.63 -8.71 -19.12
CA VAL A 200 0.53 -8.56 -20.60
C VAL A 200 -0.80 -7.93 -21.00
N GLY A 201 -1.83 -8.08 -20.19
CA GLY A 201 -3.16 -7.55 -20.47
C GLY A 201 -3.79 -6.92 -19.24
N PHE A 202 -3.84 -5.59 -19.20
CA PHE A 202 -4.48 -4.86 -18.11
C PHE A 202 -5.44 -3.80 -18.65
N CYS A 203 -6.36 -3.34 -17.80
CA CYS A 203 -7.42 -2.40 -18.21
C CYS A 203 -6.87 -1.00 -18.54
N GLU A 204 -7.39 -0.38 -19.62
CA GLU A 204 -6.96 0.95 -20.02
C GLU A 204 -7.34 2.03 -19.00
N HIS A 205 -8.47 1.88 -18.29
CA HIS A 205 -8.99 2.91 -17.37
C HIS A 205 -9.40 2.36 -16.01
N ARG A 206 -9.35 3.21 -14.96
CA ARG A 206 -9.98 2.93 -13.66
C ARG A 206 -11.49 2.81 -13.85
N GLY A 207 -12.04 1.60 -13.78
CA GLY A 207 -13.50 1.37 -13.76
C GLY A 207 -14.10 0.75 -15.00
N GLY A 208 -13.32 -0.03 -15.77
CA GLY A 208 -13.84 -0.92 -16.80
C GLY A 208 -14.23 -2.29 -16.28
#